data_ccc83612809fcae1e6ac704349eaad0a
#
_entry.id   ccc83612809fcae1e6ac704349eaad0a
#
_cell.length_a   1.000
_cell.length_b   1.000
_cell.length_c   1.000
_cell.angle_alpha   90.00
_cell.angle_beta   90.00
_cell.angle_gamma   90.00
#
_symmetry.space_group_name_H-M   'P 1'
#
loop_
_entity.id
_entity.type
_entity.pdbx_description
1 polymer ?
#
loop_
_entity_poly.entity_id
_entity_poly.type
_entity_poly.pdbx_seq_one_letter_code
_entity_poly.pdbx_strand_id
1 'polypeptide(L)'
;MATHAFRVRTTRRVTAEDYWRWAVCSQSRRVARYYWAVGAMRVRRHTKVFAALILAAMCAATLVAQRQFGRFNPRLPPNPPYDGAFQYCRGVYQRHPQGDGGGWLTDYPQADENLPFRLSELTRVSVSKSATGTFNHTIVSLTDDALFRCPIVIMQEVGSIYLDDLDAERLRTYLTKGGFLWVDDFWGEYAWMIWESQIRKALPSGQFPMIDLPNDHPLFHILYDVKGVAQIPSINVWLGTGQTSERFDSQVPHARAILDEKGHVLVVITHNTDYSDAFEREGESRAYFERFAGVGYAFGINTLLYALSHE
;
A
#
# COMPACT_ATOMS: atom_id res chain seq x y z
N MET A 1 -91.32 -40.19 41.22
CA MET A 1 -92.52 -40.08 40.38
C MET A 1 -92.39 -38.80 39.60
N ALA A 2 -92.02 -38.81 38.33
CA ALA A 2 -92.21 -37.75 37.35
C ALA A 2 -91.80 -38.29 36.00
N THR A 3 -92.72 -38.58 35.13
CA THR A 3 -92.57 -39.01 33.76
C THR A 3 -92.24 -37.82 32.87
N HIS A 4 -91.08 -37.83 32.22
CA HIS A 4 -90.72 -36.86 31.13
C HIS A 4 -91.01 -37.51 29.76
N ALA A 5 -91.93 -36.93 29.05
CA ALA A 5 -92.27 -37.30 27.69
C ALA A 5 -91.23 -36.74 26.70
N PHE A 6 -90.64 -37.61 25.88
CA PHE A 6 -89.74 -37.24 24.80
C PHE A 6 -90.59 -36.83 23.55
N ARG A 7 -90.42 -35.61 23.11
CA ARG A 7 -91.07 -35.06 21.90
C ARG A 7 -90.15 -35.28 20.70
N VAL A 8 -90.49 -36.17 19.79
CA VAL A 8 -89.81 -36.42 18.53
C VAL A 8 -90.00 -35.22 17.59
N ARG A 9 -88.93 -34.52 17.23
CA ARG A 9 -88.98 -33.52 16.15
C ARG A 9 -88.85 -34.23 14.78
N THR A 10 -89.79 -34.01 13.93
CA THR A 10 -89.82 -34.45 12.52
C THR A 10 -88.67 -33.87 11.73
N THR A 11 -87.83 -34.75 11.16
CA THR A 11 -86.76 -34.42 10.25
C THR A 11 -87.35 -33.94 8.90
N ARG A 12 -86.99 -32.74 8.49
CA ARG A 12 -87.27 -32.19 7.18
C ARG A 12 -86.52 -33.03 6.12
N ARG A 13 -87.21 -33.57 5.13
CA ARG A 13 -86.64 -34.29 4.00
C ARG A 13 -85.77 -33.30 3.18
N VAL A 14 -84.47 -33.55 3.06
CA VAL A 14 -83.56 -32.81 2.18
C VAL A 14 -83.83 -33.26 0.76
N THR A 15 -84.16 -32.34 -0.14
CA THR A 15 -84.43 -32.64 -1.55
C THR A 15 -83.14 -32.72 -2.36
N ALA A 16 -83.20 -33.40 -3.51
CA ALA A 16 -82.04 -33.54 -4.38
C ALA A 16 -81.48 -32.19 -4.83
N GLU A 17 -82.27 -31.14 -4.90
CA GLU A 17 -81.84 -29.76 -5.20
C GLU A 17 -80.98 -29.14 -4.08
N ASP A 18 -81.31 -29.45 -2.82
CA ASP A 18 -80.52 -28.97 -1.69
C ASP A 18 -79.12 -29.60 -1.69
N TYR A 19 -79.00 -30.87 -2.14
CA TYR A 19 -77.73 -31.57 -2.25
C TYR A 19 -76.88 -31.00 -3.38
N TRP A 20 -77.42 -30.68 -4.55
CA TRP A 20 -76.76 -30.08 -5.67
C TRP A 20 -76.23 -28.64 -5.35
N ARG A 21 -77.09 -27.84 -4.70
CA ARG A 21 -76.70 -26.49 -4.26
C ARG A 21 -75.49 -26.56 -3.27
N TRP A 22 -75.48 -27.52 -2.37
CA TRP A 22 -74.41 -27.68 -1.39
C TRP A 22 -73.09 -28.21 -2.08
N ALA A 23 -73.18 -29.15 -2.98
CA ALA A 23 -72.06 -29.72 -3.73
C ALA A 23 -71.38 -28.64 -4.61
N VAL A 24 -72.16 -27.84 -5.38
CA VAL A 24 -71.61 -26.80 -6.24
C VAL A 24 -70.93 -25.67 -5.43
N CYS A 25 -71.59 -25.26 -4.31
CA CYS A 25 -71.05 -24.21 -3.47
C CYS A 25 -69.73 -24.68 -2.73
N SER A 26 -69.65 -25.94 -2.35
CA SER A 26 -68.47 -26.49 -1.69
C SER A 26 -67.25 -26.67 -2.64
N GLN A 27 -67.53 -27.01 -3.92
CA GLN A 27 -66.49 -27.18 -4.93
C GLN A 27 -65.89 -25.83 -5.37
N SER A 28 -66.71 -24.81 -5.58
CA SER A 28 -66.26 -23.47 -5.94
C SER A 28 -65.39 -22.84 -4.86
N ARG A 29 -65.71 -23.04 -3.58
CA ARG A 29 -64.88 -22.53 -2.47
C ARG A 29 -63.53 -23.27 -2.32
N ARG A 30 -63.45 -24.57 -2.66
CA ARG A 30 -62.19 -25.30 -2.63
C ARG A 30 -61.25 -24.87 -3.77
N VAL A 31 -61.78 -24.69 -4.98
CA VAL A 31 -61.00 -24.22 -6.14
C VAL A 31 -60.49 -22.80 -5.92
N ALA A 32 -61.36 -21.87 -5.44
CA ALA A 32 -60.94 -20.51 -5.13
C ALA A 32 -59.85 -20.47 -4.04
N ARG A 33 -59.93 -21.26 -2.98
CA ARG A 33 -58.89 -21.34 -1.96
C ARG A 33 -57.58 -21.90 -2.49
N TYR A 34 -57.61 -22.85 -3.44
CA TYR A 34 -56.40 -23.43 -4.05
C TYR A 34 -55.68 -22.37 -4.90
N TYR A 35 -56.37 -21.65 -5.75
CA TYR A 35 -55.75 -20.58 -6.57
C TYR A 35 -55.20 -19.41 -5.74
N TRP A 36 -55.86 -19.03 -4.65
CA TRP A 36 -55.36 -18.03 -3.71
C TRP A 36 -54.12 -18.52 -2.97
N ALA A 37 -54.07 -19.76 -2.55
CA ALA A 37 -52.92 -20.32 -1.86
C ALA A 37 -51.69 -20.47 -2.77
N VAL A 38 -51.88 -20.90 -4.02
CA VAL A 38 -50.78 -21.05 -5.01
C VAL A 38 -50.28 -19.67 -5.46
N GLY A 39 -51.17 -18.70 -5.70
CA GLY A 39 -50.80 -17.32 -6.02
C GLY A 39 -50.02 -16.64 -4.88
N ALA A 40 -50.48 -16.79 -3.64
CA ALA A 40 -49.80 -16.25 -2.48
C ALA A 40 -48.41 -16.90 -2.20
N MET A 41 -48.25 -18.19 -2.48
CA MET A 41 -46.95 -18.87 -2.38
C MET A 41 -45.96 -18.41 -3.47
N ARG A 42 -46.45 -18.21 -4.69
CA ARG A 42 -45.60 -17.73 -5.80
C ARG A 42 -45.13 -16.29 -5.59
N VAL A 43 -46.03 -15.38 -5.16
CA VAL A 43 -45.67 -14.02 -4.81
C VAL A 43 -44.69 -13.97 -3.63
N ARG A 44 -44.89 -14.78 -2.58
CA ARG A 44 -43.97 -14.86 -1.44
C ARG A 44 -42.58 -15.42 -1.81
N ARG A 45 -42.51 -16.29 -2.82
CA ARG A 45 -41.21 -16.83 -3.29
C ARG A 45 -40.43 -15.76 -4.07
N HIS A 46 -41.09 -15.01 -4.94
CA HIS A 46 -40.47 -13.93 -5.69
C HIS A 46 -40.05 -12.75 -4.80
N THR A 47 -40.83 -12.37 -3.81
CA THR A 47 -40.48 -11.33 -2.84
C THR A 47 -39.26 -11.73 -1.98
N LYS A 48 -39.15 -13.01 -1.58
CA LYS A 48 -37.97 -13.49 -0.86
C LYS A 48 -36.71 -13.49 -1.72
N VAL A 49 -36.80 -13.91 -2.99
CA VAL A 49 -35.69 -13.86 -3.94
C VAL A 49 -35.29 -12.42 -4.24
N PHE A 50 -36.25 -11.52 -4.43
CA PHE A 50 -35.94 -10.09 -4.64
C PHE A 50 -35.29 -9.44 -3.40
N ALA A 51 -35.78 -9.74 -2.21
CA ALA A 51 -35.17 -9.27 -0.96
C ALA A 51 -33.76 -9.81 -0.77
N ALA A 52 -33.50 -11.08 -1.10
CA ALA A 52 -32.15 -11.66 -1.03
C ALA A 52 -31.19 -11.02 -2.05
N LEU A 53 -31.66 -10.71 -3.25
CA LEU A 53 -30.85 -10.03 -4.28
C LEU A 53 -30.53 -8.57 -3.89
N ILE A 54 -31.49 -7.85 -3.30
CA ILE A 54 -31.27 -6.51 -2.78
C ILE A 54 -30.25 -6.54 -1.62
N LEU A 55 -30.39 -7.51 -0.72
CA LEU A 55 -29.45 -7.66 0.40
C LEU A 55 -28.03 -8.00 -0.10
N ALA A 56 -27.91 -8.90 -1.07
CA ALA A 56 -26.64 -9.23 -1.70
C ALA A 56 -26.02 -8.02 -2.43
N ALA A 57 -26.83 -7.23 -3.14
CA ALA A 57 -26.36 -6.00 -3.79
C ALA A 57 -25.92 -4.94 -2.78
N MET A 58 -26.64 -4.78 -1.66
CA MET A 58 -26.23 -3.88 -0.59
C MET A 58 -24.95 -4.34 0.10
N CYS A 59 -24.78 -5.64 0.36
CA CYS A 59 -23.53 -6.18 0.90
C CYS A 59 -22.37 -5.99 -0.07
N ALA A 60 -22.57 -6.21 -1.38
CA ALA A 60 -21.55 -5.95 -2.39
C ALA A 60 -21.18 -4.46 -2.48
N ALA A 61 -22.17 -3.56 -2.43
CA ALA A 61 -21.96 -2.12 -2.43
C ALA A 61 -21.20 -1.65 -1.18
N THR A 62 -21.50 -2.21 0.00
CA THR A 62 -20.76 -1.89 1.24
C THR A 62 -19.32 -2.38 1.21
N LEU A 63 -19.06 -3.57 0.63
CA LEU A 63 -17.69 -4.08 0.46
C LEU A 63 -16.87 -3.22 -0.51
N VAL A 64 -17.48 -2.75 -1.61
CA VAL A 64 -16.81 -1.81 -2.54
C VAL A 64 -16.59 -0.46 -1.89
N ALA A 65 -17.57 0.07 -1.15
CA ALA A 65 -17.43 1.33 -0.42
C ALA A 65 -16.35 1.25 0.67
N GLN A 66 -16.30 0.16 1.44
CA GLN A 66 -15.24 -0.03 2.45
C GLN A 66 -13.84 -0.09 1.83
N ARG A 67 -13.70 -0.69 0.64
CA ARG A 67 -12.42 -0.69 -0.11
C ARG A 67 -12.01 0.70 -0.57
N GLN A 68 -12.96 1.60 -0.84
CA GLN A 68 -12.65 2.97 -1.29
C GLN A 68 -12.49 3.96 -0.12
N PHE A 69 -13.26 3.81 0.97
CA PHE A 69 -13.22 4.74 2.10
C PHE A 69 -12.06 4.51 3.08
N GLY A 70 -11.43 3.35 3.06
CA GLY A 70 -10.27 3.02 3.91
C GLY A 70 -8.92 3.21 3.22
N ARG A 71 -8.90 3.68 1.96
CA ARG A 71 -7.68 3.75 1.18
C ARG A 71 -6.90 5.02 1.49
N PHE A 72 -5.61 4.85 1.77
CA PHE A 72 -4.68 5.97 1.88
C PHE A 72 -4.64 6.73 0.54
N ASN A 73 -5.12 7.96 0.56
CA ASN A 73 -5.12 8.84 -0.59
C ASN A 73 -4.67 10.24 -0.14
N PRO A 74 -3.36 10.45 0.03
CA PRO A 74 -2.82 11.73 0.46
C PRO A 74 -3.09 12.78 -0.62
N ARG A 75 -3.38 14.02 -0.18
CA ARG A 75 -3.44 15.17 -1.08
C ARG A 75 -2.01 15.57 -1.42
N LEU A 76 -1.50 15.05 -2.51
CA LEU A 76 -0.16 15.38 -3.00
C LEU A 76 -0.22 16.64 -3.89
N PRO A 77 0.85 17.44 -3.91
CA PRO A 77 0.99 18.48 -4.91
C PRO A 77 1.02 17.89 -6.32
N PRO A 78 0.60 18.63 -7.35
CA PRO A 78 0.70 18.14 -8.72
C PRO A 78 2.18 17.94 -9.09
N ASN A 79 2.49 16.76 -9.62
CA ASN A 79 3.82 16.46 -10.11
C ASN A 79 4.17 17.32 -11.34
N PRO A 80 5.43 17.72 -11.53
CA PRO A 80 5.88 18.38 -12.73
C PRO A 80 5.69 17.45 -13.94
N PRO A 81 5.50 18.00 -15.16
CA PRO A 81 5.39 17.18 -16.36
C PRO A 81 6.69 16.42 -16.58
N TYR A 82 6.58 15.19 -17.10
CA TYR A 82 7.74 14.41 -17.48
C TYR A 82 8.35 14.99 -18.78
N ASP A 83 9.62 15.37 -18.72
CA ASP A 83 10.37 16.01 -19.80
C ASP A 83 11.46 15.11 -20.43
N GLY A 84 11.48 13.83 -20.06
CA GLY A 84 12.47 12.85 -20.52
C GLY A 84 13.79 12.85 -19.73
N ALA A 85 13.96 13.78 -18.78
CA ALA A 85 15.13 13.83 -17.90
C ALA A 85 14.86 13.13 -16.56
N PHE A 86 15.92 12.84 -15.82
CA PHE A 86 15.79 12.23 -14.51
C PHE A 86 15.05 13.17 -13.54
N GLN A 87 14.08 12.64 -12.82
CA GLN A 87 13.40 13.26 -11.70
C GLN A 87 13.56 12.37 -10.48
N TYR A 88 13.91 12.93 -9.35
CA TYR A 88 13.86 12.21 -8.09
C TYR A 88 12.42 11.76 -7.81
N CYS A 89 12.19 10.50 -7.52
CA CYS A 89 10.87 9.99 -7.20
C CYS A 89 10.79 9.61 -5.72
N ARG A 90 10.06 10.42 -4.97
CA ARG A 90 9.76 10.16 -3.56
C ARG A 90 8.54 9.24 -3.44
N GLY A 91 8.72 8.08 -2.83
CA GLY A 91 7.64 7.14 -2.56
C GLY A 91 6.82 7.56 -1.33
N VAL A 92 5.50 7.60 -1.50
CA VAL A 92 4.54 7.93 -0.44
C VAL A 92 3.83 6.67 0.01
N TYR A 93 3.73 6.48 1.31
CA TYR A 93 3.11 5.32 1.91
C TYR A 93 2.25 5.69 3.12
N GLN A 94 1.31 4.83 3.46
CA GLN A 94 0.54 4.94 4.70
C GLN A 94 1.41 4.55 5.89
N ARG A 95 1.28 5.30 7.00
CA ARG A 95 1.99 4.94 8.24
C ARG A 95 1.32 3.77 8.95
N HIS A 96 2.12 2.83 9.38
CA HIS A 96 1.68 1.74 10.27
C HIS A 96 1.28 2.31 11.63
N PRO A 97 0.15 1.91 12.23
CA PRO A 97 -0.31 2.44 13.53
C PRO A 97 0.71 2.28 14.66
N GLN A 98 1.56 1.28 14.57
CA GLN A 98 2.62 0.97 15.53
C GLN A 98 4.01 1.17 14.91
N GLY A 99 4.12 1.89 13.78
CA GLY A 99 5.40 2.11 13.11
C GLY A 99 6.30 3.08 13.86
N ASP A 100 7.60 2.94 13.66
CA ASP A 100 8.63 3.83 14.17
C ASP A 100 9.13 4.76 13.05
N GLY A 101 9.18 6.06 13.32
CA GLY A 101 9.69 7.08 12.39
C GLY A 101 8.68 8.17 12.02
N GLY A 102 9.17 9.24 11.40
CA GLY A 102 8.42 10.44 10.95
C GLY A 102 7.54 10.17 9.71
N GLY A 103 7.92 9.21 8.89
CA GLY A 103 7.23 8.84 7.67
C GLY A 103 7.80 9.51 6.41
N TRP A 104 7.15 9.34 5.28
CA TRP A 104 7.66 9.69 3.96
C TRP A 104 8.01 11.18 3.75
N LEU A 105 7.55 12.09 4.64
CA LEU A 105 7.84 13.53 4.58
C LEU A 105 9.19 13.91 5.20
N THR A 106 9.88 12.98 5.85
CA THR A 106 11.22 13.22 6.41
C THR A 106 12.17 13.64 5.29
N ASP A 107 13.02 14.64 5.52
CA ASP A 107 14.01 15.23 4.61
C ASP A 107 13.44 15.89 3.34
N TYR A 108 12.13 16.02 3.25
CA TYR A 108 11.46 16.66 2.12
C TYR A 108 11.36 18.17 2.35
N PRO A 109 11.60 19.03 1.33
CA PRO A 109 11.99 18.68 -0.05
C PRO A 109 13.51 18.74 -0.32
N GLN A 110 14.34 19.13 0.65
CA GLN A 110 15.73 19.46 0.41
C GLN A 110 16.55 18.26 -0.09
N ALA A 111 16.35 17.06 0.45
CA ALA A 111 17.04 15.86 -0.05
C ALA A 111 16.70 15.59 -1.52
N ASP A 112 15.42 15.81 -1.91
CA ASP A 112 14.89 15.59 -3.27
C ASP A 112 15.42 16.61 -4.28
N GLU A 113 15.88 17.75 -3.82
CA GLU A 113 16.48 18.81 -4.64
C GLU A 113 18.00 18.70 -4.68
N ASN A 114 18.65 18.43 -3.54
CA ASN A 114 20.11 18.44 -3.41
C ASN A 114 20.77 17.21 -4.06
N LEU A 115 20.18 16.00 -3.92
CA LEU A 115 20.77 14.81 -4.56
C LEU A 115 20.73 14.90 -6.11
N PRO A 116 19.62 15.28 -6.76
CA PRO A 116 19.61 15.55 -8.21
C PRO A 116 20.52 16.69 -8.64
N PHE A 117 20.64 17.74 -7.82
CA PHE A 117 21.60 18.81 -8.07
C PHE A 117 23.02 18.26 -8.18
N ARG A 118 23.48 17.50 -7.18
CA ARG A 118 24.82 16.89 -7.20
C ARG A 118 24.99 15.87 -8.32
N LEU A 119 23.94 15.08 -8.62
CA LEU A 119 23.94 14.18 -9.79
C LEU A 119 24.24 14.96 -11.08
N SER A 120 23.59 16.11 -11.28
CA SER A 120 23.79 16.94 -12.47
C SER A 120 25.18 17.59 -12.57
N GLU A 121 25.80 17.88 -11.42
CA GLU A 121 27.16 18.46 -11.39
C GLU A 121 28.27 17.41 -11.60
N LEU A 122 28.07 16.23 -11.06
CA LEU A 122 29.11 15.20 -10.95
C LEU A 122 29.00 14.12 -12.04
N THR A 123 27.93 14.17 -12.87
CA THR A 123 27.69 13.18 -13.93
C THR A 123 27.21 13.86 -15.21
N ARG A 124 26.95 13.04 -16.25
CA ARG A 124 26.32 13.49 -17.49
C ARG A 124 24.82 13.16 -17.56
N VAL A 125 24.23 12.74 -16.45
CA VAL A 125 22.81 12.46 -16.40
C VAL A 125 22.03 13.76 -16.61
N SER A 126 21.10 13.77 -17.58
CA SER A 126 20.18 14.89 -17.75
C SER A 126 19.18 14.88 -16.62
N VAL A 127 19.11 15.96 -15.84
CA VAL A 127 18.22 16.09 -14.68
C VAL A 127 17.18 17.18 -14.94
N SER A 128 15.92 16.87 -14.68
CA SER A 128 14.78 17.76 -14.90
C SER A 128 14.84 18.99 -14.01
N LYS A 129 14.54 20.17 -14.59
CA LYS A 129 14.50 21.46 -13.88
C LYS A 129 13.24 22.25 -14.25
N SER A 130 12.75 22.97 -13.27
CA SER A 130 11.68 23.96 -13.47
C SER A 130 12.19 25.14 -14.31
N ALA A 131 11.28 25.99 -14.77
CA ALA A 131 11.64 27.22 -15.47
C ALA A 131 12.46 28.20 -14.60
N THR A 132 12.41 28.07 -13.27
CA THR A 132 13.17 28.86 -12.31
C THR A 132 14.54 28.25 -11.98
N GLY A 133 14.85 27.06 -12.53
CA GLY A 133 16.11 26.38 -12.30
C GLY A 133 16.12 25.41 -11.10
N THR A 134 15.04 25.31 -10.35
CA THR A 134 14.88 24.33 -9.26
C THR A 134 14.80 22.91 -9.82
N PHE A 135 15.45 21.96 -9.18
CA PHE A 135 15.39 20.56 -9.60
C PHE A 135 14.01 19.98 -9.34
N ASN A 136 13.43 19.36 -10.36
CA ASN A 136 12.13 18.73 -10.27
C ASN A 136 12.24 17.39 -9.56
N HIS A 137 11.24 17.11 -8.71
CA HIS A 137 11.03 15.81 -8.10
C HIS A 137 9.58 15.39 -8.30
N THR A 138 9.32 14.10 -8.25
CA THR A 138 8.00 13.49 -8.42
C THR A 138 7.62 12.78 -7.14
N ILE A 139 6.43 13.09 -6.60
CA ILE A 139 5.88 12.44 -5.41
C ILE A 139 4.85 11.42 -5.87
N VAL A 140 5.07 10.14 -5.55
CA VAL A 140 4.21 9.04 -6.04
C VAL A 140 3.74 8.14 -4.91
N SER A 141 2.45 7.85 -4.88
CA SER A 141 1.96 6.71 -4.12
C SER A 141 2.16 5.42 -4.92
N LEU A 142 2.22 4.27 -4.23
CA LEU A 142 2.39 2.97 -4.90
C LEU A 142 1.24 2.64 -5.86
N THR A 143 0.08 3.25 -5.68
CA THR A 143 -1.10 3.07 -6.51
C THR A 143 -1.23 4.08 -7.65
N ASP A 144 -0.34 5.07 -7.73
CA ASP A 144 -0.30 6.04 -8.82
C ASP A 144 0.33 5.42 -10.08
N ASP A 145 -0.22 5.72 -11.26
CA ASP A 145 0.36 5.27 -12.53
C ASP A 145 1.67 5.99 -12.86
N ALA A 146 1.93 7.15 -12.26
CA ALA A 146 3.21 7.84 -12.33
C ALA A 146 4.36 7.02 -11.75
N LEU A 147 4.10 6.06 -10.87
CA LEU A 147 5.08 5.11 -10.33
C LEU A 147 5.90 4.44 -11.43
N PHE A 148 5.25 4.03 -12.54
CA PHE A 148 5.93 3.32 -13.64
C PHE A 148 6.76 4.23 -14.56
N ARG A 149 6.81 5.52 -14.29
CA ARG A 149 7.73 6.48 -14.93
C ARG A 149 8.98 6.73 -14.12
N CYS A 150 9.02 6.27 -12.86
CA CYS A 150 10.15 6.41 -11.98
C CYS A 150 11.14 5.26 -12.20
N PRO A 151 12.37 5.51 -12.68
CA PRO A 151 13.38 4.47 -12.78
C PRO A 151 13.82 3.98 -11.40
N ILE A 152 13.81 4.87 -10.42
CA ILE A 152 14.06 4.58 -9.01
C ILE A 152 13.07 5.35 -8.14
N VAL A 153 12.54 4.67 -7.13
CA VAL A 153 11.76 5.27 -6.05
C VAL A 153 12.59 5.23 -4.77
N ILE A 154 12.61 6.34 -4.05
CA ILE A 154 13.30 6.46 -2.76
C ILE A 154 12.26 6.66 -1.66
N MET A 155 12.34 5.88 -0.58
CA MET A 155 11.45 5.96 0.57
C MET A 155 12.24 6.14 1.85
N GLN A 156 11.86 7.13 2.64
CA GLN A 156 12.45 7.46 3.92
C GLN A 156 11.63 6.89 5.08
N GLU A 157 12.25 6.68 6.23
CA GLU A 157 11.58 6.33 7.49
C GLU A 157 10.64 5.11 7.37
N VAL A 158 11.10 4.12 6.61
CA VAL A 158 10.27 2.94 6.26
C VAL A 158 9.99 2.00 7.46
N GLY A 159 10.60 2.25 8.62
CA GLY A 159 10.17 1.64 9.89
C GLY A 159 8.74 1.99 10.28
N SER A 160 8.16 3.00 9.63
CA SER A 160 6.76 3.39 9.80
C SER A 160 5.84 2.97 8.65
N ILE A 161 6.31 2.23 7.65
CA ILE A 161 5.53 1.88 6.45
C ILE A 161 4.38 0.90 6.75
N TYR A 162 3.26 1.10 6.07
CA TYR A 162 2.18 0.13 5.96
C TYR A 162 1.81 -0.06 4.49
N LEU A 163 1.78 -1.30 4.05
CA LEU A 163 1.33 -1.69 2.71
C LEU A 163 0.01 -2.46 2.83
N ASP A 164 -1.02 -2.02 2.14
CA ASP A 164 -2.19 -2.84 1.90
C ASP A 164 -1.92 -3.86 0.75
N ASP A 165 -2.89 -4.72 0.44
CA ASP A 165 -2.72 -5.75 -0.58
C ASP A 165 -2.47 -5.16 -1.97
N LEU A 166 -3.08 -4.01 -2.27
CA LEU A 166 -2.89 -3.35 -3.57
C LEU A 166 -1.54 -2.63 -3.65
N ASP A 167 -1.11 -1.97 -2.56
CA ASP A 167 0.21 -1.37 -2.47
C ASP A 167 1.29 -2.44 -2.71
N ALA A 168 1.15 -3.60 -2.06
CA ALA A 168 2.08 -4.71 -2.20
C ALA A 168 2.10 -5.29 -3.64
N GLU A 169 0.92 -5.46 -4.26
CA GLU A 169 0.81 -5.93 -5.65
C GLU A 169 1.43 -4.93 -6.64
N ARG A 170 1.14 -3.64 -6.47
CA ARG A 170 1.68 -2.56 -7.34
C ARG A 170 3.19 -2.43 -7.20
N LEU A 171 3.71 -2.46 -5.97
CA LEU A 171 5.14 -2.43 -5.70
C LEU A 171 5.85 -3.63 -6.33
N ARG A 172 5.33 -4.85 -6.15
CA ARG A 172 5.85 -6.05 -6.82
C ARG A 172 5.88 -5.86 -8.35
N THR A 173 4.77 -5.39 -8.92
CA THR A 173 4.65 -5.18 -10.37
C THR A 173 5.67 -4.16 -10.86
N TYR A 174 5.87 -3.06 -10.14
CA TYR A 174 6.86 -2.04 -10.44
C TYR A 174 8.28 -2.63 -10.45
N LEU A 175 8.66 -3.31 -9.38
CA LEU A 175 10.00 -3.88 -9.23
C LEU A 175 10.29 -4.98 -10.27
N THR A 176 9.34 -5.88 -10.52
CA THR A 176 9.52 -6.98 -11.50
C THR A 176 9.49 -6.50 -12.95
N LYS A 177 9.08 -5.26 -13.21
CA LYS A 177 9.13 -4.62 -14.54
C LYS A 177 10.37 -3.73 -14.75
N GLY A 178 11.37 -3.82 -13.88
CA GLY A 178 12.61 -3.07 -13.99
C GLY A 178 12.65 -1.80 -13.15
N GLY A 179 11.65 -1.54 -12.31
CA GLY A 179 11.72 -0.48 -11.31
C GLY A 179 12.71 -0.83 -10.20
N PHE A 180 13.24 0.19 -9.54
CA PHE A 180 14.20 0.06 -8.46
C PHE A 180 13.70 0.80 -7.23
N LEU A 181 13.90 0.23 -6.02
CA LEU A 181 13.55 0.86 -4.77
C LEU A 181 14.81 1.04 -3.91
N TRP A 182 15.01 2.24 -3.39
CA TRP A 182 15.95 2.49 -2.31
C TRP A 182 15.19 2.93 -1.07
N VAL A 183 15.38 2.21 0.04
CA VAL A 183 14.84 2.58 1.34
C VAL A 183 15.95 2.98 2.29
N ASP A 184 15.73 4.06 3.04
CA ASP A 184 16.72 4.72 3.85
C ASP A 184 16.11 5.27 5.15
N ASP A 185 16.93 5.68 6.08
CA ASP A 185 16.58 6.37 7.30
C ASP A 185 15.57 5.63 8.17
N PHE A 186 15.99 4.47 8.68
CA PHE A 186 15.24 3.76 9.74
C PHE A 186 16.18 3.00 10.65
N TRP A 187 15.86 2.94 11.94
CA TRP A 187 16.82 2.68 12.98
C TRP A 187 16.34 1.62 13.98
N GLY A 188 17.23 0.66 14.29
CA GLY A 188 17.02 -0.37 15.30
C GLY A 188 16.18 -1.55 14.83
N GLU A 189 16.11 -2.58 15.67
CA GLU A 189 15.47 -3.85 15.35
C GLU A 189 13.95 -3.74 15.20
N TYR A 190 13.33 -2.81 15.93
CA TYR A 190 11.88 -2.64 15.86
C TYR A 190 11.44 -2.07 14.51
N ALA A 191 12.10 -1.02 14.03
CA ALA A 191 11.85 -0.45 12.73
C ALA A 191 12.13 -1.46 11.60
N TRP A 192 13.22 -2.24 11.74
CA TRP A 192 13.53 -3.34 10.83
C TRP A 192 12.40 -4.37 10.77
N MET A 193 11.90 -4.82 11.89
CA MET A 193 10.82 -5.82 11.97
C MET A 193 9.55 -5.33 11.26
N ILE A 194 9.17 -4.07 11.45
CA ILE A 194 8.02 -3.47 10.75
C ILE A 194 8.28 -3.44 9.25
N TRP A 195 9.41 -2.87 8.81
CA TRP A 195 9.79 -2.83 7.40
C TRP A 195 9.77 -4.21 6.75
N GLU A 196 10.46 -5.17 7.33
CA GLU A 196 10.54 -6.51 6.78
C GLU A 196 9.16 -7.16 6.66
N SER A 197 8.30 -7.03 7.67
CA SER A 197 6.94 -7.57 7.64
C SER A 197 6.10 -7.00 6.48
N GLN A 198 6.33 -5.73 6.10
CA GLN A 198 5.57 -5.08 5.04
C GLN A 198 6.15 -5.39 3.66
N ILE A 199 7.46 -5.32 3.46
CA ILE A 199 8.06 -5.61 2.15
C ILE A 199 7.84 -7.07 1.75
N ARG A 200 7.78 -8.00 2.70
CA ARG A 200 7.53 -9.43 2.43
C ARG A 200 6.12 -9.71 1.89
N LYS A 201 5.16 -8.79 2.00
CA LYS A 201 3.88 -8.85 1.29
C LYS A 201 4.08 -8.67 -0.23
N ALA A 202 4.96 -7.76 -0.61
CA ALA A 202 5.31 -7.54 -2.01
C ALA A 202 6.31 -8.59 -2.52
N LEU A 203 7.37 -8.86 -1.79
CA LEU A 203 8.50 -9.71 -2.17
C LEU A 203 8.68 -10.87 -1.17
N PRO A 204 7.92 -11.98 -1.29
CA PRO A 204 8.03 -13.14 -0.40
C PRO A 204 9.45 -13.73 -0.40
N SER A 205 9.98 -14.06 0.78
CA SER A 205 11.38 -14.51 0.97
C SER A 205 11.74 -15.78 0.18
N GLY A 206 10.77 -16.65 -0.13
CA GLY A 206 11.01 -17.87 -0.91
C GLY A 206 11.32 -17.62 -2.40
N GLN A 207 10.98 -16.43 -2.92
CA GLN A 207 11.24 -16.04 -4.31
C GLN A 207 12.25 -14.89 -4.43
N PHE A 208 12.32 -14.05 -3.41
CA PHE A 208 13.11 -12.83 -3.40
C PHE A 208 14.06 -12.86 -2.20
N PRO A 209 15.24 -13.46 -2.34
CA PRO A 209 16.23 -13.51 -1.26
C PRO A 209 16.71 -12.11 -0.89
N MET A 210 16.97 -11.91 0.39
CA MET A 210 17.64 -10.72 0.91
C MET A 210 19.05 -11.08 1.31
N ILE A 211 20.02 -10.26 0.92
CA ILE A 211 21.42 -10.44 1.23
C ILE A 211 22.02 -9.18 1.83
N ASP A 212 23.04 -9.31 2.67
CA ASP A 212 23.93 -8.18 2.95
C ASP A 212 24.77 -7.90 1.70
N LEU A 213 24.85 -6.64 1.28
CA LEU A 213 25.68 -6.25 0.13
C LEU A 213 27.16 -6.33 0.52
N PRO A 214 27.97 -7.16 -0.14
CA PRO A 214 29.39 -7.19 0.12
C PRO A 214 30.06 -5.89 -0.34
N ASN A 215 31.14 -5.48 0.33
CA ASN A 215 31.78 -4.20 0.04
C ASN A 215 32.41 -4.11 -1.37
N ASP A 216 32.59 -5.23 -2.05
CA ASP A 216 33.06 -5.30 -3.45
C ASP A 216 31.91 -5.34 -4.47
N HIS A 217 30.67 -5.20 -4.01
CA HIS A 217 29.52 -5.14 -4.90
C HIS A 217 29.60 -3.93 -5.85
N PRO A 218 29.28 -4.06 -7.15
CA PRO A 218 29.39 -2.97 -8.14
C PRO A 218 28.72 -1.66 -7.74
N LEU A 219 27.64 -1.70 -6.97
CA LEU A 219 26.97 -0.51 -6.46
C LEU A 219 27.91 0.42 -5.70
N PHE A 220 28.87 -0.12 -4.95
CA PHE A 220 29.81 0.70 -4.19
C PHE A 220 30.93 1.32 -5.07
N HIS A 221 31.07 0.91 -6.36
CA HIS A 221 32.22 1.23 -7.19
C HIS A 221 31.86 1.75 -8.59
N ILE A 222 30.60 2.07 -8.89
CA ILE A 222 30.17 2.41 -10.24
C ILE A 222 30.78 3.73 -10.75
N LEU A 223 30.91 4.73 -9.87
CA LEU A 223 31.60 6.01 -10.14
C LEU A 223 32.58 6.33 -9.03
N TYR A 224 32.17 6.25 -7.79
CA TYR A 224 32.98 6.51 -6.60
C TYR A 224 33.39 5.21 -5.93
N ASP A 225 34.61 5.13 -5.42
CA ASP A 225 35.09 3.99 -4.66
C ASP A 225 34.68 4.12 -3.18
N VAL A 226 33.41 3.70 -2.89
CA VAL A 226 32.85 3.69 -1.54
C VAL A 226 33.28 2.40 -0.84
N LYS A 227 33.89 2.50 0.33
CA LYS A 227 34.46 1.34 1.03
C LYS A 227 33.45 0.46 1.76
N GLY A 228 32.20 0.87 1.80
CA GLY A 228 31.09 0.19 2.44
C GLY A 228 30.05 1.20 2.94
N VAL A 229 29.00 0.69 3.61
CA VAL A 229 27.96 1.55 4.15
C VAL A 229 28.50 2.44 5.27
N ALA A 230 28.27 3.74 5.17
CA ALA A 230 28.59 4.70 6.23
C ALA A 230 27.43 4.79 7.24
N GLN A 231 27.73 4.99 8.51
CA GLN A 231 26.71 5.39 9.48
C GLN A 231 26.64 6.91 9.54
N ILE A 232 25.57 7.45 9.01
CA ILE A 232 25.25 8.88 8.96
C ILE A 232 24.06 9.10 9.91
N PRO A 233 24.20 9.87 10.97
CA PRO A 233 23.10 10.19 11.88
C PRO A 233 22.37 11.44 11.41
N SER A 234 21.20 11.72 11.95
CA SER A 234 20.62 13.04 11.82
C SER A 234 21.57 14.11 12.39
N ILE A 235 21.55 15.29 11.77
CA ILE A 235 22.42 16.39 12.21
C ILE A 235 22.18 16.75 13.68
N ASN A 236 20.93 16.64 14.14
CA ASN A 236 20.57 16.95 15.53
C ASN A 236 21.20 15.97 16.52
N VAL A 237 21.21 14.68 16.20
CA VAL A 237 21.90 13.67 17.04
C VAL A 237 23.40 13.92 17.03
N TRP A 238 23.99 14.18 15.88
CA TRP A 238 25.41 14.46 15.76
C TRP A 238 25.84 15.70 16.55
N LEU A 239 25.18 16.83 16.35
CA LEU A 239 25.52 18.08 17.05
C LEU A 239 25.24 18.02 18.54
N GLY A 240 24.21 17.27 18.96
CA GLY A 240 23.85 17.13 20.36
C GLY A 240 24.70 16.13 21.15
N THR A 241 25.18 15.06 20.51
CA THR A 241 25.80 13.92 21.19
C THR A 241 27.20 13.54 20.68
N GLY A 242 27.51 13.89 19.43
CA GLY A 242 28.71 13.43 18.73
C GLY A 242 28.65 11.94 18.31
N GLN A 243 27.51 11.29 18.49
CA GLN A 243 27.29 9.88 18.14
C GLN A 243 26.78 9.74 16.72
N THR A 244 27.03 8.58 16.10
CA THR A 244 26.51 8.23 14.77
C THR A 244 25.35 7.26 14.82
N SER A 245 25.08 6.63 15.96
CA SER A 245 23.93 5.75 16.18
C SER A 245 22.81 6.51 16.87
N GLU A 246 21.59 6.42 16.36
CA GLU A 246 20.42 7.13 16.90
C GLU A 246 19.64 6.33 17.94
N ARG A 247 19.84 5.01 17.99
CA ARG A 247 19.15 4.10 18.91
C ARG A 247 20.18 3.25 19.65
N PHE A 248 19.74 2.71 20.80
CA PHE A 248 20.59 1.85 21.62
C PHE A 248 20.97 0.52 20.95
N ASP A 249 20.20 0.11 19.92
CA ASP A 249 20.34 -1.15 19.17
C ASP A 249 20.72 -0.93 17.70
N SER A 250 21.21 0.27 17.32
CA SER A 250 21.52 0.64 15.94
C SER A 250 23.00 0.99 15.69
N GLN A 251 23.93 0.40 16.46
CA GLN A 251 25.36 0.74 16.39
C GLN A 251 26.03 0.33 15.08
N VAL A 252 25.46 -0.63 14.36
CA VAL A 252 26.02 -1.15 13.11
C VAL A 252 25.13 -0.78 11.94
N PRO A 253 25.63 0.01 10.97
CA PRO A 253 24.89 0.29 9.73
C PRO A 253 24.93 -0.92 8.82
N HIS A 254 23.87 -1.11 8.03
CA HIS A 254 23.74 -2.20 7.08
C HIS A 254 23.35 -1.68 5.71
N ALA A 255 23.98 -2.21 4.67
CA ALA A 255 23.49 -2.14 3.30
C ALA A 255 23.07 -3.54 2.88
N ARG A 256 21.79 -3.71 2.55
CA ARG A 256 21.22 -4.98 2.10
C ARG A 256 20.53 -4.81 0.75
N ALA A 257 20.33 -5.92 0.06
CA ALA A 257 19.55 -5.94 -1.17
C ALA A 257 18.52 -7.07 -1.18
N ILE A 258 17.39 -6.83 -1.82
CA ILE A 258 16.47 -7.89 -2.21
C ILE A 258 16.66 -8.14 -3.70
N LEU A 259 16.83 -9.42 -4.06
CA LEU A 259 17.18 -9.83 -5.42
C LEU A 259 15.99 -10.53 -6.10
N ASP A 260 15.97 -10.49 -7.42
CA ASP A 260 15.14 -11.37 -8.24
C ASP A 260 15.76 -12.77 -8.38
N GLU A 261 15.07 -13.65 -9.09
CA GLU A 261 15.53 -15.04 -9.37
C GLU A 261 16.82 -15.11 -10.21
N LYS A 262 17.17 -14.00 -10.90
CA LYS A 262 18.38 -13.91 -11.72
C LYS A 262 19.55 -13.26 -10.98
N GLY A 263 19.32 -12.79 -9.75
CA GLY A 263 20.31 -12.09 -8.94
C GLY A 263 20.37 -10.58 -9.20
N HIS A 264 19.42 -9.99 -9.93
CA HIS A 264 19.35 -8.53 -10.10
C HIS A 264 18.80 -7.89 -8.81
N VAL A 265 19.37 -6.76 -8.44
CA VAL A 265 18.92 -5.98 -7.29
C VAL A 265 17.62 -5.27 -7.63
N LEU A 266 16.58 -5.57 -6.88
CA LEU A 266 15.28 -4.89 -6.94
C LEU A 266 15.16 -3.78 -5.89
N VAL A 267 15.71 -4.02 -4.70
CA VAL A 267 15.64 -3.11 -3.56
C VAL A 267 17.01 -2.98 -2.93
N VAL A 268 17.45 -1.75 -2.71
CA VAL A 268 18.58 -1.42 -1.82
C VAL A 268 18.02 -0.91 -0.51
N ILE A 269 18.61 -1.36 0.58
CA ILE A 269 18.17 -1.07 1.95
C ILE A 269 19.37 -0.54 2.72
N THR A 270 19.30 0.71 3.15
CA THR A 270 20.25 1.30 4.09
C THR A 270 19.57 1.42 5.45
N HIS A 271 20.05 0.61 6.41
CA HIS A 271 19.47 0.48 7.74
C HIS A 271 20.47 0.91 8.81
N ASN A 272 20.01 1.56 9.87
CA ASN A 272 20.82 2.20 10.90
C ASN A 272 21.74 3.30 10.33
N THR A 273 21.23 4.06 9.39
CA THR A 273 21.90 5.18 8.76
C THR A 273 20.87 6.05 8.04
N ASP A 274 21.19 7.33 7.84
CA ASP A 274 20.37 8.35 7.21
C ASP A 274 21.19 9.07 6.12
N TYR A 275 21.16 8.51 4.92
CA TYR A 275 21.84 9.14 3.77
C TYR A 275 21.15 10.43 3.35
N SER A 276 19.84 10.52 3.56
CA SER A 276 19.05 11.66 3.12
C SER A 276 19.29 12.89 3.96
N ASP A 277 19.58 12.76 5.27
CA ASP A 277 19.99 13.89 6.12
C ASP A 277 21.32 14.49 5.64
N ALA A 278 22.23 13.65 5.11
CA ALA A 278 23.47 14.15 4.51
C ALA A 278 23.22 15.01 3.26
N PHE A 279 22.12 14.81 2.55
CA PHE A 279 21.72 15.63 1.41
C PHE A 279 20.91 16.84 1.87
N GLU A 280 19.93 16.63 2.76
CA GLU A 280 19.05 17.68 3.27
C GLU A 280 19.86 18.78 3.97
N ARG A 281 20.75 18.37 4.87
CA ARG A 281 21.45 19.25 5.83
C ARG A 281 22.83 19.71 5.38
N GLU A 282 23.20 19.53 4.10
CA GLU A 282 24.54 19.84 3.61
C GLU A 282 25.01 21.28 3.92
N GLY A 283 24.09 22.22 3.97
CA GLY A 283 24.39 23.66 4.21
C GLY A 283 24.33 24.10 5.66
N GLU A 284 23.90 23.27 6.62
CA GLU A 284 23.61 23.71 7.98
C GLU A 284 24.84 23.73 8.89
N SER A 285 25.76 22.79 8.71
CA SER A 285 26.97 22.70 9.53
C SER A 285 28.15 22.25 8.69
N ARG A 286 29.21 23.08 8.68
CA ARG A 286 30.45 22.71 7.99
C ARG A 286 31.04 21.40 8.51
N ALA A 287 31.06 21.19 9.81
CA ALA A 287 31.60 19.95 10.41
C ALA A 287 30.78 18.71 10.02
N TYR A 288 29.46 18.84 9.95
CA TYR A 288 28.58 17.76 9.47
C TYR A 288 28.83 17.48 7.99
N PHE A 289 28.89 18.51 7.15
CA PHE A 289 29.18 18.40 5.72
C PHE A 289 30.53 17.68 5.47
N GLU A 290 31.60 18.14 6.10
CA GLU A 290 32.93 17.57 5.93
C GLU A 290 33.00 16.09 6.38
N ARG A 291 32.17 15.72 7.35
CA ARG A 291 32.13 14.37 7.90
C ARG A 291 31.26 13.41 7.10
N PHE A 292 30.07 13.83 6.68
CA PHE A 292 29.01 12.94 6.20
C PHE A 292 28.57 13.22 4.75
N ALA A 293 28.46 14.48 4.31
CA ALA A 293 27.85 14.77 3.01
C ALA A 293 28.69 14.19 1.85
N GLY A 294 30.00 14.22 1.92
CA GLY A 294 30.84 13.66 0.86
C GLY A 294 30.63 12.16 0.63
N VAL A 295 30.61 11.37 1.69
CA VAL A 295 30.36 9.92 1.60
C VAL A 295 28.89 9.63 1.29
N GLY A 296 27.97 10.45 1.80
CA GLY A 296 26.56 10.38 1.49
C GLY A 296 26.31 10.52 -0.02
N TYR A 297 26.82 11.59 -0.62
CA TYR A 297 26.70 11.81 -2.07
C TYR A 297 27.41 10.75 -2.90
N ALA A 298 28.59 10.28 -2.50
CA ALA A 298 29.27 9.23 -3.22
C ALA A 298 28.43 7.94 -3.31
N PHE A 299 27.82 7.52 -2.20
CA PHE A 299 26.94 6.36 -2.18
C PHE A 299 25.61 6.63 -2.92
N GLY A 300 24.98 7.79 -2.69
CA GLY A 300 23.70 8.14 -3.32
C GLY A 300 23.81 8.20 -4.85
N ILE A 301 24.88 8.85 -5.38
CA ILE A 301 25.13 8.93 -6.83
C ILE A 301 25.42 7.54 -7.41
N ASN A 302 26.22 6.73 -6.72
CA ASN A 302 26.47 5.35 -7.12
C ASN A 302 25.15 4.56 -7.19
N THR A 303 24.28 4.68 -6.19
CA THR A 303 22.98 3.99 -6.16
C THR A 303 22.09 4.44 -7.32
N LEU A 304 22.03 5.75 -7.61
CA LEU A 304 21.27 6.27 -8.75
C LEU A 304 21.82 5.75 -10.08
N LEU A 305 23.13 5.80 -10.28
CA LEU A 305 23.77 5.30 -11.51
C LEU A 305 23.60 3.80 -11.66
N TYR A 306 23.68 3.05 -10.56
CA TYR A 306 23.41 1.62 -10.55
C TYR A 306 21.99 1.33 -11.02
N ALA A 307 20.99 1.99 -10.45
CA ALA A 307 19.59 1.84 -10.84
C ALA A 307 19.33 2.23 -12.30
N LEU A 308 19.96 3.30 -12.79
CA LEU A 308 19.80 3.79 -14.17
C LEU A 308 20.55 2.95 -15.23
N SER A 309 21.51 2.12 -14.83
CA SER A 309 22.31 1.27 -15.73
C SER A 309 21.87 -0.20 -15.74
N HIS A 310 20.95 -0.59 -14.88
CA HIS A 310 20.39 -1.93 -14.83
C HIS A 310 19.10 -1.96 -15.69
N GLU A 311 19.20 -2.52 -16.90
CA GLU A 311 18.08 -2.93 -17.74
C GLU A 311 17.90 -4.46 -17.73
#